data_d7ca4c6df2fa46c8a3e8814beeece862
#
_entry.id   d7ca4c6df2fa46c8a3e8814beeece862
#
_cell.length_a   1.000
_cell.length_b   1.000
_cell.length_c   1.000
_cell.angle_alpha   90.00
_cell.angle_beta   90.00
_cell.angle_gamma   90.00
#
_symmetry.space_group_name_H-M   'P 1'
#
loop_
_entity.id
_entity.type
_entity.pdbx_description
1 polymer ?
#
loop_
_entity_poly.entity_id
_entity_poly.type
_entity_poly.pdbx_seq_one_letter_code
_entity_poly.pdbx_strand_id
1 'polypeptide(L)'
;MSQNTPNPVDFCNVSSLLSNDERALQQRMATFVNEKIIPIAASSFDDGVFPREIITDLAKEGVFDCTGLNNVAYGLICQELERGDTGIRTFVSVQNSLVTQPIAEFGSDAQRKTWLPKLASGDAIGCFALTEEQGGSDLANMQTKAVKEGTDWVITGKKVWITNGSIADIAVVWAMTEDGCRAFLVEKNANGFMTSDIENKYSLRASVTSNLTFDGVRVSEEMMLPNMQGLAGPLKCLTNARYGIAWGAIGAAIACFEEVLTHTQKRILFGQPLAATQSIQMRLAEMSRNITTAQLLVLHLGRMKDAGTLHHAQVSIAKWNNVRMALDISRDARDMLGAVGVSSDHCTIRHMLNLETVVTYEGTETVHKLVVGRELTGLNAF
;
A
#
# COMPACT_ATOMS: atom_id res chain seq x y z
N MET A 1 29.40 6.21 -21.32
CA MET A 1 28.06 6.61 -21.82
C MET A 1 28.12 8.08 -22.15
N SER A 2 27.59 8.53 -23.29
CA SER A 2 27.58 9.94 -23.66
C SER A 2 26.78 10.74 -22.63
N GLN A 3 27.15 12.00 -22.36
CA GLN A 3 26.49 12.89 -21.38
C GLN A 3 24.99 13.18 -21.66
N ASN A 4 24.41 12.55 -22.69
CA ASN A 4 23.03 12.75 -23.18
C ASN A 4 22.18 11.47 -23.26
N THR A 5 22.58 10.36 -22.63
CA THR A 5 21.72 9.16 -22.64
C THR A 5 20.67 9.30 -21.55
N PRO A 6 19.35 9.27 -21.89
CA PRO A 6 18.28 9.36 -20.89
C PRO A 6 18.39 8.23 -19.85
N ASN A 7 17.97 8.52 -18.61
CA ASN A 7 17.83 7.50 -17.58
C ASN A 7 16.68 6.55 -17.97
N PRO A 8 16.89 5.23 -18.09
CA PRO A 8 15.85 4.31 -18.54
C PRO A 8 14.55 4.32 -17.72
N VAL A 9 14.63 4.56 -16.41
CA VAL A 9 13.47 4.60 -15.50
C VAL A 9 12.89 6.00 -15.30
N ASP A 10 13.54 7.00 -15.86
CA ASP A 10 13.11 8.41 -15.86
C ASP A 10 13.41 9.04 -17.23
N PHE A 11 12.93 8.37 -18.27
CA PHE A 11 13.32 8.64 -19.66
C PHE A 11 12.98 10.07 -20.11
N CYS A 12 11.91 10.64 -19.59
CA CYS A 12 11.49 12.02 -19.87
C CYS A 12 11.90 13.01 -18.78
N ASN A 13 12.82 12.64 -17.89
CA ASN A 13 13.31 13.50 -16.81
C ASN A 13 12.19 14.06 -15.92
N VAL A 14 11.23 13.20 -15.55
CA VAL A 14 10.10 13.56 -14.66
C VAL A 14 10.60 14.04 -13.31
N SER A 15 11.75 13.51 -12.85
CA SER A 15 12.42 13.94 -11.62
C SER A 15 12.80 15.43 -11.61
N SER A 16 12.93 16.08 -12.78
CA SER A 16 13.14 17.53 -12.86
C SER A 16 11.96 18.36 -12.35
N LEU A 17 10.78 17.78 -12.29
CA LEU A 17 9.55 18.40 -11.80
C LEU A 17 9.42 18.33 -10.26
N LEU A 18 10.29 17.57 -9.60
CA LEU A 18 10.37 17.48 -8.15
C LEU A 18 11.11 18.69 -7.58
N SER A 19 10.72 19.10 -6.36
CA SER A 19 11.51 20.07 -5.60
C SER A 19 12.87 19.48 -5.17
N ASN A 20 13.78 20.33 -4.69
CA ASN A 20 15.08 19.84 -4.17
C ASN A 20 14.89 18.89 -2.99
N ASP A 21 13.96 19.20 -2.08
CA ASP A 21 13.69 18.39 -0.88
C ASP A 21 13.06 17.05 -1.27
N GLU A 22 12.16 17.02 -2.23
CA GLU A 22 11.56 15.79 -2.76
C GLU A 22 12.60 14.89 -3.42
N ARG A 23 13.50 15.45 -4.22
CA ARG A 23 14.64 14.69 -4.81
C ARG A 23 15.58 14.14 -3.75
N ALA A 24 15.91 14.96 -2.75
CA ALA A 24 16.78 14.55 -1.64
C ALA A 24 16.14 13.41 -0.83
N LEU A 25 14.83 13.50 -0.56
CA LEU A 25 14.07 12.46 0.10
C LEU A 25 14.05 11.18 -0.72
N GLN A 26 13.74 11.25 -2.02
CA GLN A 26 13.73 10.09 -2.90
C GLN A 26 15.10 9.40 -2.92
N GLN A 27 16.19 10.16 -3.04
CA GLN A 27 17.54 9.60 -3.04
C GLN A 27 17.89 8.93 -1.70
N ARG A 28 17.51 9.51 -0.57
CA ARG A 28 17.69 8.92 0.76
C ARG A 28 16.93 7.62 0.88
N MET A 29 15.66 7.61 0.47
CA MET A 29 14.82 6.40 0.50
C MET A 29 15.34 5.32 -0.46
N ALA A 30 15.83 5.68 -1.64
CA ALA A 30 16.43 4.74 -2.58
C ALA A 30 17.68 4.07 -1.96
N THR A 31 18.54 4.83 -1.28
CA THR A 31 19.71 4.31 -0.55
C THR A 31 19.26 3.34 0.56
N PHE A 32 18.32 3.77 1.41
CA PHE A 32 17.78 2.94 2.47
C PHE A 32 17.21 1.61 1.94
N VAL A 33 16.42 1.65 0.88
CA VAL A 33 15.81 0.47 0.27
C VAL A 33 16.88 -0.48 -0.29
N ASN A 34 17.90 0.05 -0.96
CA ASN A 34 19.00 -0.74 -1.50
C ASN A 34 19.81 -1.45 -0.39
N GLU A 35 20.05 -0.77 0.73
CA GLU A 35 20.90 -1.26 1.80
C GLU A 35 20.15 -2.15 2.81
N LYS A 36 18.85 -1.91 3.04
CA LYS A 36 18.10 -2.52 4.13
C LYS A 36 16.96 -3.43 3.69
N ILE A 37 16.26 -3.12 2.59
CA ILE A 37 15.06 -3.86 2.19
C ILE A 37 15.39 -4.90 1.12
N ILE A 38 16.05 -4.52 0.02
CA ILE A 38 16.35 -5.45 -1.07
C ILE A 38 17.13 -6.68 -0.59
N PRO A 39 18.14 -6.57 0.29
CA PRO A 39 18.91 -7.73 0.74
C PRO A 39 18.10 -8.79 1.50
N ILE A 40 17.00 -8.40 2.15
CA ILE A 40 16.16 -9.30 2.96
C ILE A 40 14.85 -9.72 2.26
N ALA A 41 14.51 -9.07 1.14
CA ALA A 41 13.20 -9.22 0.52
C ALA A 41 12.93 -10.64 -0.02
N ALA A 42 13.94 -11.29 -0.62
CA ALA A 42 13.79 -12.64 -1.15
C ALA A 42 13.56 -13.67 -0.03
N SER A 43 14.43 -13.71 0.98
CA SER A 43 14.30 -14.64 2.12
C SER A 43 13.00 -14.41 2.89
N SER A 44 12.62 -13.14 3.18
CA SER A 44 11.36 -12.83 3.86
C SER A 44 10.14 -13.33 3.07
N PHE A 45 10.18 -13.22 1.74
CA PHE A 45 9.11 -13.74 0.88
C PHE A 45 9.09 -15.27 0.87
N ASP A 46 10.24 -15.92 0.70
CA ASP A 46 10.35 -17.40 0.61
C ASP A 46 9.95 -18.05 1.94
N ASP A 47 10.36 -17.48 3.06
CA ASP A 47 10.02 -17.95 4.41
C ASP A 47 8.58 -17.61 4.80
N GLY A 48 7.97 -16.61 4.13
CA GLY A 48 6.63 -16.11 4.47
C GLY A 48 6.60 -15.34 5.79
N VAL A 49 7.71 -14.67 6.14
CA VAL A 49 7.90 -13.99 7.44
C VAL A 49 8.14 -12.50 7.22
N PHE A 50 7.38 -11.68 7.94
CA PHE A 50 7.63 -10.24 7.99
C PHE A 50 8.87 -9.95 8.85
N PRO A 51 9.89 -9.25 8.31
CA PRO A 51 11.14 -8.95 9.01
C PRO A 51 10.93 -7.84 10.05
N ARG A 52 10.54 -8.19 11.27
CA ARG A 52 10.18 -7.22 12.33
C ARG A 52 11.29 -6.24 12.68
N GLU A 53 12.53 -6.64 12.56
CA GLU A 53 13.72 -5.81 12.80
C GLU A 53 13.76 -4.55 11.92
N ILE A 54 13.13 -4.58 10.74
CA ILE A 54 13.07 -3.42 9.83
C ILE A 54 12.25 -2.25 10.41
N ILE A 55 11.33 -2.51 11.36
CA ILE A 55 10.46 -1.49 11.94
C ILE A 55 11.26 -0.35 12.57
N THR A 56 12.31 -0.70 13.30
CA THR A 56 13.20 0.29 13.94
C THR A 56 13.92 1.15 12.90
N ASP A 57 14.38 0.56 11.82
CA ASP A 57 15.08 1.30 10.77
C ASP A 57 14.10 2.15 9.95
N LEU A 58 12.89 1.66 9.67
CA LEU A 58 11.81 2.45 9.07
C LEU A 58 11.43 3.66 9.91
N ALA A 59 11.32 3.49 11.23
CA ALA A 59 11.03 4.58 12.16
C ALA A 59 12.13 5.66 12.14
N LYS A 60 13.42 5.27 12.13
CA LYS A 60 14.55 6.20 12.03
C LYS A 60 14.56 7.00 10.73
N GLU A 61 14.09 6.41 9.63
CA GLU A 61 13.91 7.12 8.36
C GLU A 61 12.70 8.06 8.35
N GLY A 62 11.88 8.06 9.42
CA GLY A 62 10.71 8.92 9.55
C GLY A 62 9.53 8.51 8.68
N VAL A 63 9.49 7.26 8.19
CA VAL A 63 8.42 6.81 7.27
C VAL A 63 7.08 6.61 7.97
N PHE A 64 7.03 6.57 9.30
CA PHE A 64 5.79 6.50 10.09
C PHE A 64 5.26 7.85 10.53
N ASP A 65 6.07 8.92 10.42
CA ASP A 65 5.65 10.30 10.67
C ASP A 65 5.60 11.07 9.35
N CYS A 66 4.52 10.91 8.64
CA CYS A 66 4.27 11.66 7.41
C CYS A 66 3.59 13.02 7.67
N THR A 67 3.45 13.43 8.93
CA THR A 67 2.94 14.76 9.30
C THR A 67 3.96 15.81 8.88
N GLY A 68 3.66 16.77 8.13
CA GLY A 68 4.61 17.77 7.63
C GLY A 68 5.28 17.45 6.29
N LEU A 69 5.10 16.25 5.74
CA LEU A 69 5.46 15.94 4.36
C LEU A 69 4.34 16.38 3.42
N ASN A 70 4.71 16.91 2.24
CA ASN A 70 3.75 17.08 1.17
C ASN A 70 3.37 15.69 0.57
N ASN A 71 2.29 15.64 -0.19
CA ASN A 71 1.77 14.38 -0.70
C ASN A 71 2.66 13.74 -1.77
N VAL A 72 3.43 14.52 -2.52
CA VAL A 72 4.43 13.99 -3.45
C VAL A 72 5.55 13.29 -2.69
N ALA A 73 6.06 13.89 -1.62
CA ALA A 73 7.09 13.28 -0.76
C ALA A 73 6.61 11.93 -0.17
N TYR A 74 5.38 11.88 0.37
CA TYR A 74 4.78 10.61 0.81
C TYR A 74 4.66 9.58 -0.31
N GLY A 75 4.27 10.02 -1.51
CA GLY A 75 4.21 9.17 -2.69
C GLY A 75 5.57 8.57 -3.06
N LEU A 76 6.62 9.37 -3.04
CA LEU A 76 7.99 8.93 -3.33
C LEU A 76 8.49 7.89 -2.29
N ILE A 77 8.14 8.05 -1.01
CA ILE A 77 8.39 7.03 0.02
C ILE A 77 7.71 5.71 -0.36
N CYS A 78 6.43 5.75 -0.71
CA CYS A 78 5.68 4.55 -1.11
C CYS A 78 6.31 3.90 -2.36
N GLN A 79 6.73 4.69 -3.35
CA GLN A 79 7.38 4.20 -4.57
C GLN A 79 8.68 3.47 -4.26
N GLU A 80 9.57 4.06 -3.48
CA GLU A 80 10.85 3.45 -3.16
C GLU A 80 10.68 2.20 -2.29
N LEU A 81 9.81 2.23 -1.27
CA LEU A 81 9.54 1.05 -0.44
C LEU A 81 9.02 -0.12 -1.27
N GLU A 82 8.09 0.10 -2.21
CA GLU A 82 7.55 -0.96 -3.05
C GLU A 82 8.52 -1.42 -4.14
N ARG A 83 9.49 -0.57 -4.54
CA ARG A 83 10.63 -0.99 -5.37
C ARG A 83 11.46 -2.07 -4.65
N GLY A 84 11.59 -1.99 -3.34
CA GLY A 84 12.21 -3.02 -2.52
C GLY A 84 11.32 -4.24 -2.31
N ASP A 85 10.15 -4.02 -1.69
CA ASP A 85 9.15 -5.08 -1.46
C ASP A 85 7.75 -4.50 -1.19
N THR A 86 6.74 -5.07 -1.85
CA THR A 86 5.34 -4.68 -1.69
C THR A 86 4.81 -4.95 -0.28
N GLY A 87 5.29 -5.99 0.42
CA GLY A 87 4.88 -6.32 1.79
C GLY A 87 5.30 -5.23 2.77
N ILE A 88 6.55 -4.74 2.66
CA ILE A 88 7.08 -3.65 3.48
C ILE A 88 6.30 -2.35 3.21
N ARG A 89 6.06 -1.99 1.93
CA ARG A 89 5.23 -0.82 1.62
C ARG A 89 3.82 -0.96 2.18
N THR A 90 3.21 -2.16 2.10
CA THR A 90 1.87 -2.41 2.63
C THR A 90 1.82 -2.22 4.14
N PHE A 91 2.82 -2.71 4.88
CA PHE A 91 2.99 -2.47 6.31
C PHE A 91 2.97 -0.97 6.64
N VAL A 92 3.81 -0.18 5.96
CA VAL A 92 3.91 1.28 6.17
C VAL A 92 2.63 2.00 5.78
N SER A 93 1.98 1.58 4.69
CA SER A 93 0.72 2.16 4.21
C SER A 93 -0.42 1.98 5.23
N VAL A 94 -0.53 0.80 5.85
CA VAL A 94 -1.52 0.55 6.91
C VAL A 94 -1.21 1.39 8.14
N GLN A 95 0.03 1.40 8.59
CA GLN A 95 0.46 2.21 9.74
C GLN A 95 0.09 3.68 9.56
N ASN A 96 0.41 4.28 8.42
CA ASN A 96 0.18 5.70 8.15
C ASN A 96 -1.27 6.03 7.77
N SER A 97 -1.75 5.46 6.66
CA SER A 97 -3.00 5.90 6.04
C SER A 97 -4.25 5.32 6.71
N LEU A 98 -4.12 4.15 7.36
CA LEU A 98 -5.26 3.41 7.90
C LEU A 98 -5.30 3.38 9.44
N VAL A 99 -4.20 3.76 10.12
CA VAL A 99 -4.16 3.83 11.59
C VAL A 99 -3.81 5.23 12.08
N THR A 100 -2.64 5.76 11.74
CA THR A 100 -2.20 7.08 12.18
C THR A 100 -3.18 8.17 11.73
N GLN A 101 -3.54 8.16 10.46
CA GLN A 101 -4.41 9.20 9.89
C GLN A 101 -5.85 9.20 10.45
N PRO A 102 -6.57 8.06 10.57
CA PRO A 102 -7.88 8.05 11.26
C PRO A 102 -7.82 8.57 12.69
N ILE A 103 -6.78 8.22 13.46
CA ILE A 103 -6.61 8.72 14.83
C ILE A 103 -6.34 10.23 14.82
N ALA A 104 -5.49 10.70 13.90
CA ALA A 104 -5.18 12.13 13.77
C ALA A 104 -6.42 12.95 13.38
N GLU A 105 -7.24 12.42 12.47
CA GLU A 105 -8.38 13.15 11.91
C GLU A 105 -9.65 13.01 12.76
N PHE A 106 -9.96 11.79 13.22
CA PHE A 106 -11.24 11.48 13.87
C PHE A 106 -11.12 11.28 15.37
N GLY A 107 -9.91 11.17 15.89
CA GLY A 107 -9.66 10.95 17.33
C GLY A 107 -9.95 12.16 18.20
N SER A 108 -10.12 11.94 19.51
CA SER A 108 -10.09 12.98 20.54
C SER A 108 -8.65 13.46 20.77
N ASP A 109 -8.48 14.58 21.48
CA ASP A 109 -7.14 15.09 21.84
C ASP A 109 -6.38 14.09 22.73
N ALA A 110 -7.09 13.38 23.61
CA ALA A 110 -6.50 12.34 24.45
C ALA A 110 -5.98 11.15 23.60
N GLN A 111 -6.79 10.69 22.64
CA GLN A 111 -6.39 9.60 21.73
C GLN A 111 -5.20 10.00 20.87
N ARG A 112 -5.21 11.20 20.28
CA ARG A 112 -4.07 11.74 19.52
C ARG A 112 -2.80 11.82 20.36
N LYS A 113 -2.90 12.37 21.56
CA LYS A 113 -1.76 12.50 22.48
C LYS A 113 -1.18 11.15 22.90
N THR A 114 -2.03 10.15 23.07
CA THR A 114 -1.61 8.80 23.50
C THR A 114 -0.97 8.00 22.37
N TRP A 115 -1.57 8.01 21.17
CA TRP A 115 -1.23 7.06 20.12
C TRP A 115 -0.30 7.60 19.05
N LEU A 116 -0.47 8.88 18.61
CA LEU A 116 0.33 9.37 17.48
C LEU A 116 1.84 9.33 17.73
N PRO A 117 2.38 9.71 18.91
CA PRO A 117 3.82 9.61 19.15
C PRO A 117 4.34 8.17 19.09
N LYS A 118 3.58 7.21 19.64
CA LYS A 118 3.98 5.79 19.65
C LYS A 118 3.93 5.17 18.25
N LEU A 119 2.93 5.55 17.44
CA LEU A 119 2.81 5.10 16.06
C LEU A 119 3.93 5.66 15.19
N ALA A 120 4.29 6.94 15.38
CA ALA A 120 5.36 7.61 14.65
C ALA A 120 6.76 7.06 14.98
N SER A 121 7.01 6.69 16.25
CA SER A 121 8.27 6.08 16.69
C SER A 121 8.38 4.58 16.36
N GLY A 122 7.29 3.93 15.95
CA GLY A 122 7.23 2.48 15.77
C GLY A 122 7.14 1.69 17.10
N ASP A 123 6.98 2.37 18.24
CA ASP A 123 6.77 1.73 19.55
C ASP A 123 5.38 1.06 19.64
N ALA A 124 4.44 1.48 18.80
CA ALA A 124 3.15 0.84 18.61
C ALA A 124 2.89 0.60 17.12
N ILE A 125 2.40 -0.60 16.81
CA ILE A 125 1.94 -0.99 15.48
C ILE A 125 0.43 -1.04 15.48
N GLY A 126 -0.17 -0.58 14.37
CA GLY A 126 -1.61 -0.63 14.21
C GLY A 126 -2.07 -1.49 13.05
N CYS A 127 -3.35 -1.89 13.14
CA CYS A 127 -4.06 -2.53 12.05
C CYS A 127 -5.43 -1.88 11.81
N PHE A 128 -6.01 -2.11 10.62
CA PHE A 128 -7.29 -1.54 10.20
C PHE A 128 -8.29 -2.65 9.94
N ALA A 129 -9.20 -2.84 10.88
CA ALA A 129 -10.13 -3.95 10.92
C ALA A 129 -11.49 -3.55 10.29
N LEU A 130 -11.56 -3.62 8.95
CA LEU A 130 -12.76 -3.25 8.18
C LEU A 130 -13.41 -4.46 7.50
N THR A 131 -12.67 -5.20 6.69
CA THR A 131 -13.16 -6.25 5.79
C THR A 131 -13.69 -7.45 6.55
N GLU A 132 -14.81 -8.01 6.08
CA GLU A 132 -15.44 -9.22 6.59
C GLU A 132 -15.55 -10.29 5.49
N GLU A 133 -15.76 -11.55 5.86
CA GLU A 133 -15.80 -12.67 4.94
C GLU A 133 -16.87 -12.48 3.84
N GLN A 134 -18.05 -11.96 4.20
CA GLN A 134 -19.17 -11.72 3.27
C GLN A 134 -19.18 -10.31 2.67
N GLY A 135 -18.26 -9.41 3.06
CA GLY A 135 -18.32 -8.00 2.69
C GLY A 135 -16.94 -7.38 2.42
N GLY A 136 -16.26 -7.75 1.32
CA GLY A 136 -15.03 -7.08 0.89
C GLY A 136 -15.32 -5.75 0.18
N SER A 137 -16.04 -5.78 -0.94
CA SER A 137 -16.45 -4.58 -1.69
C SER A 137 -17.74 -3.96 -1.19
N ASP A 138 -18.62 -4.75 -0.59
CA ASP A 138 -19.89 -4.30 0.00
C ASP A 138 -19.72 -4.00 1.51
N LEU A 139 -19.27 -2.81 1.81
CA LEU A 139 -19.05 -2.35 3.19
C LEU A 139 -20.36 -2.05 3.92
N ALA A 140 -21.46 -1.81 3.20
CA ALA A 140 -22.77 -1.52 3.79
C ALA A 140 -23.35 -2.74 4.52
N ASN A 141 -22.95 -3.95 4.10
CA ASN A 141 -23.39 -5.22 4.68
C ASN A 141 -22.54 -5.69 5.87
N MET A 142 -21.87 -4.77 6.56
CA MET A 142 -21.02 -5.07 7.72
C MET A 142 -21.82 -5.76 8.84
N GLN A 143 -21.31 -6.90 9.33
CA GLN A 143 -21.96 -7.71 10.37
C GLN A 143 -21.37 -7.51 11.77
N THR A 144 -20.12 -7.06 11.89
CA THR A 144 -19.52 -6.70 13.18
C THR A 144 -20.33 -5.59 13.84
N LYS A 145 -20.78 -5.81 15.06
CA LYS A 145 -21.63 -4.89 15.83
C LYS A 145 -20.90 -4.38 17.05
N ALA A 146 -21.23 -3.15 17.43
CA ALA A 146 -20.90 -2.59 18.73
C ALA A 146 -22.18 -2.13 19.40
N VAL A 147 -22.47 -2.70 20.58
CA VAL A 147 -23.68 -2.41 21.36
C VAL A 147 -23.27 -1.62 22.58
N LYS A 148 -23.96 -0.52 22.88
CA LYS A 148 -23.70 0.30 24.07
C LYS A 148 -24.28 -0.37 25.30
N GLU A 149 -23.43 -0.61 26.31
CA GLU A 149 -23.84 -1.13 27.64
C GLU A 149 -23.32 -0.20 28.73
N GLY A 150 -24.18 0.64 29.25
CA GLY A 150 -23.81 1.68 30.19
C GLY A 150 -22.89 2.72 29.56
N THR A 151 -21.66 2.84 30.09
CA THR A 151 -20.62 3.73 29.56
C THR A 151 -19.69 3.05 28.58
N ASP A 152 -19.84 1.76 28.37
CA ASP A 152 -18.96 0.95 27.52
C ASP A 152 -19.64 0.53 26.22
N TRP A 153 -18.83 0.09 25.28
CA TRP A 153 -19.25 -0.58 24.07
C TRP A 153 -18.81 -2.05 24.07
N VAL A 154 -19.67 -2.95 23.65
CA VAL A 154 -19.39 -4.38 23.50
C VAL A 154 -19.34 -4.72 22.01
N ILE A 155 -18.15 -5.11 21.52
CA ILE A 155 -17.90 -5.40 20.12
C ILE A 155 -17.95 -6.91 19.90
N THR A 156 -18.77 -7.35 18.92
CA THR A 156 -18.89 -8.77 18.52
C THR A 156 -18.87 -8.89 17.00
N GLY A 157 -18.02 -9.77 16.50
CA GLY A 157 -17.90 -10.02 15.06
C GLY A 157 -16.55 -10.59 14.66
N LYS A 158 -16.32 -10.63 13.34
CA LYS A 158 -15.07 -11.15 12.76
C LYS A 158 -14.61 -10.26 11.61
N LYS A 159 -13.31 -10.06 11.51
CA LYS A 159 -12.66 -9.36 10.41
C LYS A 159 -11.63 -10.28 9.76
N VAL A 160 -11.49 -10.18 8.44
CA VAL A 160 -10.60 -11.05 7.65
C VAL A 160 -9.66 -10.23 6.78
N TRP A 161 -8.54 -10.82 6.40
CA TRP A 161 -7.52 -10.19 5.56
C TRP A 161 -6.91 -8.91 6.16
N ILE A 162 -6.75 -8.88 7.47
CA ILE A 162 -6.28 -7.68 8.16
C ILE A 162 -4.75 -7.67 8.20
N THR A 163 -4.16 -6.73 7.46
CA THR A 163 -2.71 -6.49 7.50
C THR A 163 -2.29 -6.06 8.89
N ASN A 164 -1.16 -6.58 9.38
CA ASN A 164 -0.58 -6.35 10.70
C ASN A 164 -1.41 -6.93 11.86
N GLY A 165 -2.49 -7.67 11.63
CA GLY A 165 -3.47 -8.02 12.67
C GLY A 165 -2.87 -8.67 13.92
N SER A 166 -2.03 -9.68 13.79
CA SER A 166 -1.42 -10.40 14.93
C SER A 166 -0.23 -9.67 15.57
N ILE A 167 0.36 -8.69 14.86
CA ILE A 167 1.49 -7.91 15.37
C ILE A 167 1.09 -6.52 15.87
N ALA A 168 -0.18 -6.12 15.66
CA ALA A 168 -0.68 -4.81 16.07
C ALA A 168 -0.84 -4.70 17.58
N ASP A 169 -0.48 -3.54 18.14
CA ASP A 169 -0.73 -3.16 19.52
C ASP A 169 -2.10 -2.48 19.66
N ILE A 170 -2.58 -1.88 18.55
CA ILE A 170 -3.87 -1.20 18.49
C ILE A 170 -4.58 -1.51 17.16
N ALA A 171 -5.85 -1.85 17.21
CA ALA A 171 -6.70 -2.02 16.05
C ALA A 171 -7.72 -0.88 15.91
N VAL A 172 -7.82 -0.29 14.73
CA VAL A 172 -8.94 0.59 14.34
C VAL A 172 -10.05 -0.30 13.81
N VAL A 173 -11.05 -0.59 14.65
CA VAL A 173 -12.13 -1.54 14.36
C VAL A 173 -13.39 -0.80 13.92
N TRP A 174 -13.88 -1.13 12.72
CA TRP A 174 -15.14 -0.61 12.19
C TRP A 174 -16.28 -1.56 12.54
N ALA A 175 -17.31 -1.02 13.20
CA ALA A 175 -18.48 -1.80 13.61
C ALA A 175 -19.77 -1.00 13.43
N MET A 176 -20.87 -1.71 13.20
CA MET A 176 -22.22 -1.12 13.14
C MET A 176 -22.77 -0.92 14.55
N THR A 177 -23.28 0.27 14.78
CA THR A 177 -24.05 0.65 15.99
C THR A 177 -25.49 0.98 15.59
N GLU A 178 -26.35 1.28 16.55
CA GLU A 178 -27.72 1.80 16.28
C GLU A 178 -27.68 3.11 15.48
N ASP A 179 -26.63 3.93 15.67
CA ASP A 179 -26.45 5.20 14.97
C ASP A 179 -25.65 5.08 13.66
N GLY A 180 -25.41 3.88 13.15
CA GLY A 180 -24.63 3.58 11.95
C GLY A 180 -23.19 3.17 12.25
N CYS A 181 -22.34 3.17 11.22
CA CYS A 181 -20.96 2.73 11.33
C CYS A 181 -20.11 3.68 12.21
N ARG A 182 -19.33 3.10 13.11
CA ARG A 182 -18.40 3.79 14.01
C ARG A 182 -17.05 3.09 14.00
N ALA A 183 -16.01 3.81 14.46
CA ALA A 183 -14.67 3.25 14.63
C ALA A 183 -14.29 3.22 16.11
N PHE A 184 -13.68 2.12 16.52
CA PHE A 184 -13.23 1.88 17.89
C PHE A 184 -11.75 1.52 17.90
N LEU A 185 -11.02 2.04 18.87
CA LEU A 185 -9.66 1.63 19.17
C LEU A 185 -9.72 0.42 20.12
N VAL A 186 -9.19 -0.72 19.66
CA VAL A 186 -9.14 -1.96 20.46
C VAL A 186 -7.68 -2.31 20.68
N GLU A 187 -7.26 -2.37 21.93
CA GLU A 187 -5.91 -2.76 22.31
C GLU A 187 -5.72 -4.28 22.19
N LYS A 188 -4.49 -4.69 21.88
CA LYS A 188 -4.08 -6.09 21.67
C LYS A 188 -4.52 -7.06 22.78
N ASN A 189 -4.49 -6.58 24.05
CA ASN A 189 -4.77 -7.43 25.21
C ASN A 189 -6.23 -7.32 25.70
N ALA A 190 -7.14 -6.73 24.88
CA ALA A 190 -8.55 -6.65 25.24
C ALA A 190 -9.14 -8.06 25.38
N ASN A 191 -9.86 -8.29 26.49
CA ASN A 191 -10.48 -9.60 26.73
C ASN A 191 -11.51 -9.92 25.63
N GLY A 192 -11.45 -11.12 25.05
CA GLY A 192 -12.30 -11.54 23.94
C GLY A 192 -11.75 -11.16 22.55
N PHE A 193 -10.60 -10.45 22.44
CA PHE A 193 -9.94 -10.16 21.18
C PHE A 193 -8.93 -11.25 20.84
N MET A 194 -9.10 -11.89 19.69
CA MET A 194 -8.25 -12.99 19.21
C MET A 194 -7.82 -12.76 17.76
N THR A 195 -6.62 -13.25 17.43
CA THR A 195 -6.05 -13.17 16.08
C THR A 195 -5.61 -14.54 15.60
N SER A 196 -5.68 -14.79 14.27
CA SER A 196 -5.08 -15.95 13.62
C SER A 196 -4.52 -15.57 12.25
N ASP A 197 -3.28 -15.93 11.97
CA ASP A 197 -2.63 -15.57 10.72
C ASP A 197 -3.08 -16.41 9.54
N ILE A 198 -3.11 -15.80 8.35
CA ILE A 198 -3.33 -16.46 7.06
C ILE A 198 -1.96 -16.80 6.47
N GLU A 199 -1.53 -18.04 6.66
CA GLU A 199 -0.17 -18.50 6.31
C GLU A 199 -0.03 -18.92 4.84
N ASN A 200 -1.08 -19.48 4.23
CA ASN A 200 -1.04 -20.11 2.90
C ASN A 200 -1.23 -19.12 1.74
N LYS A 201 -0.54 -17.99 1.76
CA LYS A 201 -0.59 -17.00 0.68
C LYS A 201 0.56 -17.23 -0.31
N TYR A 202 0.28 -17.07 -1.61
CA TYR A 202 1.30 -17.00 -2.67
C TYR A 202 1.69 -15.57 -3.04
N SER A 203 1.04 -14.59 -2.44
CA SER A 203 1.21 -13.16 -2.65
C SER A 203 1.36 -12.46 -1.32
N LEU A 204 2.13 -11.37 -1.24
CA LEU A 204 2.42 -10.64 0.00
C LEU A 204 2.88 -11.57 1.15
N ARG A 205 3.76 -12.52 0.84
CA ARG A 205 4.21 -13.50 1.81
C ARG A 205 5.01 -12.88 2.94
N ALA A 206 5.80 -11.83 2.65
CA ALA A 206 6.51 -11.01 3.62
C ALA A 206 5.63 -9.96 4.31
N SER A 207 4.31 -10.16 4.38
CA SER A 207 3.37 -9.26 5.05
C SER A 207 2.47 -10.08 5.98
N VAL A 208 2.38 -9.69 7.25
CA VAL A 208 1.43 -10.29 8.18
C VAL A 208 0.00 -9.97 7.73
N THR A 209 -0.84 -11.01 7.66
CA THR A 209 -2.25 -10.86 7.31
C THR A 209 -3.05 -11.81 8.20
N SER A 210 -4.03 -11.30 8.93
CA SER A 210 -4.71 -12.07 9.98
C SER A 210 -6.23 -11.99 9.86
N ASN A 211 -6.89 -12.98 10.42
CA ASN A 211 -8.29 -12.90 10.82
C ASN A 211 -8.35 -12.40 12.26
N LEU A 212 -9.33 -11.55 12.56
CA LEU A 212 -9.57 -11.02 13.90
C LEU A 212 -10.95 -11.46 14.36
N THR A 213 -11.04 -11.93 15.59
CA THR A 213 -12.31 -12.29 16.23
C THR A 213 -12.53 -11.41 17.45
N PHE A 214 -13.72 -10.84 17.56
CA PHE A 214 -14.20 -10.04 18.68
C PHE A 214 -15.35 -10.80 19.34
N ASP A 215 -15.09 -11.40 20.49
CA ASP A 215 -16.08 -12.18 21.26
C ASP A 215 -16.48 -11.40 22.51
N GLY A 216 -17.43 -10.46 22.35
CA GLY A 216 -17.87 -9.60 23.42
C GLY A 216 -16.79 -8.65 23.94
N VAL A 217 -15.92 -8.15 23.07
CA VAL A 217 -14.81 -7.24 23.46
C VAL A 217 -15.37 -5.95 24.01
N ARG A 218 -15.11 -5.67 25.27
CA ARG A 218 -15.56 -4.47 25.97
C ARG A 218 -14.51 -3.36 25.88
N VAL A 219 -14.92 -2.20 25.40
CA VAL A 219 -14.11 -0.98 25.33
C VAL A 219 -14.87 0.20 25.94
N SER A 220 -14.18 1.10 26.61
CA SER A 220 -14.79 2.32 27.15
C SER A 220 -15.24 3.25 26.02
N GLU A 221 -16.19 4.16 26.30
CA GLU A 221 -16.63 5.17 25.33
C GLU A 221 -15.48 6.04 24.80
N GLU A 222 -14.46 6.25 25.63
CA GLU A 222 -13.26 7.02 25.25
C GLU A 222 -12.43 6.34 24.13
N MET A 223 -12.65 5.06 23.86
CA MET A 223 -11.99 4.33 22.79
C MET A 223 -12.71 4.45 21.45
N MET A 224 -13.91 4.99 21.39
CA MET A 224 -14.58 5.32 20.12
C MET A 224 -13.96 6.59 19.52
N LEU A 225 -13.73 6.61 18.20
CA LEU A 225 -13.30 7.82 17.48
C LEU A 225 -14.50 8.79 17.38
N PRO A 226 -14.49 9.93 18.12
CA PRO A 226 -15.70 10.74 18.30
C PRO A 226 -16.09 11.57 17.06
N ASN A 227 -15.12 11.93 16.23
CA ASN A 227 -15.31 12.88 15.12
C ASN A 227 -15.65 12.18 13.78
N MET A 228 -16.24 10.97 13.84
CA MET A 228 -16.57 10.20 12.66
C MET A 228 -17.90 9.45 12.82
N GLN A 229 -18.73 9.47 11.77
CA GLN A 229 -19.98 8.71 11.69
C GLN A 229 -20.24 8.24 10.27
N GLY A 230 -20.77 7.00 10.13
CA GLY A 230 -21.16 6.40 8.86
C GLY A 230 -19.98 5.90 8.04
N LEU A 231 -20.28 5.42 6.82
CA LEU A 231 -19.30 4.82 5.92
C LEU A 231 -18.34 5.82 5.25
N ALA A 232 -18.61 7.12 5.35
CA ALA A 232 -17.70 8.14 4.81
C ALA A 232 -16.31 8.09 5.45
N GLY A 233 -16.23 7.74 6.74
CA GLY A 233 -14.98 7.63 7.48
C GLY A 233 -14.03 6.58 6.89
N PRO A 234 -14.40 5.27 6.87
CA PRO A 234 -13.53 4.25 6.30
C PRO A 234 -13.23 4.48 4.82
N LEU A 235 -14.18 4.99 4.02
CA LEU A 235 -13.96 5.31 2.61
C LEU A 235 -12.93 6.42 2.39
N LYS A 236 -12.89 7.43 3.29
CA LYS A 236 -11.86 8.48 3.27
C LYS A 236 -10.48 7.91 3.57
N CYS A 237 -10.37 7.05 4.59
CA CYS A 237 -9.12 6.35 4.91
C CYS A 237 -8.60 5.52 3.72
N LEU A 238 -9.48 4.74 3.09
CA LEU A 238 -9.16 3.95 1.90
C LEU A 238 -8.71 4.84 0.72
N THR A 239 -9.29 6.03 0.53
CA THR A 239 -8.87 6.95 -0.53
C THR A 239 -7.43 7.40 -0.34
N ASN A 240 -7.01 7.68 0.90
CA ASN A 240 -5.63 8.05 1.20
C ASN A 240 -4.65 6.87 1.00
N ALA A 241 -5.03 5.67 1.42
CA ALA A 241 -4.21 4.49 1.20
C ALA A 241 -4.06 4.16 -0.31
N ARG A 242 -5.14 4.25 -1.07
CA ARG A 242 -5.14 4.06 -2.55
C ARG A 242 -4.19 5.03 -3.26
N TYR A 243 -4.08 6.27 -2.77
CA TYR A 243 -3.12 7.24 -3.27
C TYR A 243 -1.68 6.72 -3.12
N GLY A 244 -1.29 6.22 -1.95
CA GLY A 244 0.02 5.61 -1.72
C GLY A 244 0.27 4.36 -2.56
N ILE A 245 -0.77 3.52 -2.78
CA ILE A 245 -0.69 2.34 -3.66
C ILE A 245 -0.41 2.73 -5.12
N ALA A 246 -1.03 3.81 -5.60
CA ALA A 246 -0.81 4.29 -6.97
C ALA A 246 0.66 4.70 -7.22
N TRP A 247 1.34 5.23 -6.21
CA TRP A 247 2.78 5.51 -6.25
C TRP A 247 3.61 4.24 -6.10
N GLY A 248 3.27 3.39 -5.13
CA GLY A 248 4.01 2.16 -4.85
C GLY A 248 4.12 1.24 -6.06
N ALA A 249 3.02 1.04 -6.78
CA ALA A 249 3.00 0.21 -7.98
C ALA A 249 4.04 0.61 -9.04
N ILE A 250 4.38 1.91 -9.13
CA ILE A 250 5.45 2.38 -10.03
C ILE A 250 6.80 1.82 -9.57
N GLY A 251 7.05 1.76 -8.25
CA GLY A 251 8.28 1.19 -7.69
C GLY A 251 8.46 -0.27 -8.08
N ALA A 252 7.42 -1.10 -7.93
CA ALA A 252 7.43 -2.49 -8.37
C ALA A 252 7.70 -2.63 -9.89
N ALA A 253 7.08 -1.77 -10.70
CA ALA A 253 7.32 -1.73 -12.15
C ALA A 253 8.78 -1.36 -12.49
N ILE A 254 9.36 -0.38 -11.80
CA ILE A 254 10.76 0.04 -11.95
C ILE A 254 11.69 -1.14 -11.61
N ALA A 255 11.48 -1.82 -10.48
CA ALA A 255 12.30 -2.97 -10.09
C ALA A 255 12.32 -4.07 -11.17
N CYS A 256 11.15 -4.45 -11.68
CA CYS A 256 11.03 -5.44 -12.75
C CYS A 256 11.68 -4.97 -14.06
N PHE A 257 11.52 -3.69 -14.41
CA PHE A 257 12.10 -3.11 -15.63
C PHE A 257 13.62 -3.06 -15.55
N GLU A 258 14.21 -2.62 -14.43
CA GLU A 258 15.68 -2.57 -14.24
C GLU A 258 16.30 -3.96 -14.31
N GLU A 259 15.67 -4.95 -13.68
CA GLU A 259 16.12 -6.34 -13.71
C GLU A 259 16.13 -6.88 -15.14
N VAL A 260 15.01 -6.76 -15.87
CA VAL A 260 14.91 -7.28 -17.23
C VAL A 260 15.78 -6.52 -18.24
N LEU A 261 15.93 -5.21 -18.07
CA LEU A 261 16.83 -4.40 -18.91
C LEU A 261 18.28 -4.90 -18.75
N THR A 262 18.72 -5.07 -17.51
CA THR A 262 20.06 -5.58 -17.19
C THR A 262 20.26 -6.99 -17.74
N HIS A 263 19.28 -7.88 -17.54
CA HIS A 263 19.33 -9.25 -18.04
C HIS A 263 19.45 -9.30 -19.56
N THR A 264 18.59 -8.58 -20.27
CA THR A 264 18.55 -8.62 -21.75
C THR A 264 19.79 -8.02 -22.40
N GLN A 265 20.45 -7.06 -21.74
CA GLN A 265 21.75 -6.52 -22.19
C GLN A 265 22.90 -7.53 -22.01
N LYS A 266 22.85 -8.38 -21.00
CA LYS A 266 23.90 -9.36 -20.69
C LYS A 266 23.70 -10.72 -21.35
N ARG A 267 22.43 -11.15 -21.52
CA ARG A 267 22.09 -12.46 -22.06
C ARG A 267 22.40 -12.53 -23.55
N ILE A 268 23.33 -13.42 -23.93
CA ILE A 268 23.70 -13.65 -25.33
C ILE A 268 22.86 -14.80 -25.88
N LEU A 269 22.14 -14.56 -26.99
CA LEU A 269 21.44 -15.56 -27.80
C LEU A 269 21.77 -15.33 -29.27
N PHE A 270 22.02 -16.41 -30.00
CA PHE A 270 22.37 -16.36 -31.44
C PHE A 270 23.52 -15.38 -31.73
N GLY A 271 24.52 -15.30 -30.85
CA GLY A 271 25.73 -14.50 -31.02
C GLY A 271 25.60 -13.02 -30.71
N GLN A 272 24.47 -12.54 -30.19
CA GLN A 272 24.25 -11.14 -29.82
C GLN A 272 23.46 -10.98 -28.51
N PRO A 273 23.54 -9.82 -27.84
CA PRO A 273 22.68 -9.55 -26.68
C PRO A 273 21.20 -9.68 -27.03
N LEU A 274 20.40 -10.24 -26.13
CA LEU A 274 18.96 -10.39 -26.31
C LEU A 274 18.29 -9.03 -26.57
N ALA A 275 18.77 -7.96 -25.94
CA ALA A 275 18.34 -6.58 -26.17
C ALA A 275 18.60 -6.05 -27.59
N ALA A 276 19.39 -6.75 -28.43
CA ALA A 276 19.59 -6.36 -29.81
C ALA A 276 18.45 -6.79 -30.76
N THR A 277 17.48 -7.57 -30.25
CA THR A 277 16.33 -8.01 -31.04
C THR A 277 15.19 -6.97 -31.00
N GLN A 278 14.51 -6.78 -32.15
CA GLN A 278 13.42 -5.80 -32.25
C GLN A 278 12.29 -6.06 -31.24
N SER A 279 11.90 -7.32 -31.07
CA SER A 279 10.82 -7.69 -30.14
C SER A 279 11.10 -7.27 -28.68
N ILE A 280 12.34 -7.41 -28.25
CA ILE A 280 12.77 -6.99 -26.89
C ILE A 280 12.83 -5.47 -26.78
N GLN A 281 13.42 -4.79 -27.78
CA GLN A 281 13.48 -3.33 -27.78
C GLN A 281 12.11 -2.67 -27.74
N MET A 282 11.13 -3.20 -28.51
CA MET A 282 9.75 -2.70 -28.49
C MET A 282 9.11 -2.84 -27.10
N ARG A 283 9.24 -4.00 -26.45
CA ARG A 283 8.72 -4.25 -25.09
C ARG A 283 9.36 -3.33 -24.05
N LEU A 284 10.69 -3.17 -24.07
CA LEU A 284 11.41 -2.26 -23.17
C LEU A 284 10.95 -0.79 -23.37
N ALA A 285 10.76 -0.36 -24.62
CA ALA A 285 10.27 0.98 -24.93
C ALA A 285 8.83 1.21 -24.40
N GLU A 286 7.95 0.20 -24.53
CA GLU A 286 6.59 0.25 -23.98
C GLU A 286 6.59 0.31 -22.46
N MET A 287 7.44 -0.47 -21.78
CA MET A 287 7.61 -0.40 -20.33
C MET A 287 8.05 0.99 -19.88
N SER A 288 9.09 1.57 -20.50
CA SER A 288 9.59 2.90 -20.18
C SER A 288 8.53 3.99 -20.40
N ARG A 289 7.77 3.95 -21.50
CA ARG A 289 6.65 4.85 -21.77
C ARG A 289 5.59 4.74 -20.67
N ASN A 290 5.21 3.54 -20.31
CA ASN A 290 4.16 3.29 -19.32
C ASN A 290 4.57 3.76 -17.92
N ILE A 291 5.82 3.52 -17.51
CA ILE A 291 6.38 4.04 -16.26
C ILE A 291 6.36 5.57 -16.27
N THR A 292 6.83 6.21 -17.34
CA THR A 292 6.85 7.67 -17.47
C THR A 292 5.46 8.28 -17.33
N THR A 293 4.46 7.71 -18.03
CA THR A 293 3.08 8.24 -17.96
C THR A 293 2.46 8.05 -16.59
N ALA A 294 2.75 6.94 -15.90
CA ALA A 294 2.32 6.68 -14.53
C ALA A 294 2.94 7.68 -13.53
N GLN A 295 4.24 7.96 -13.66
CA GLN A 295 4.95 8.96 -12.84
C GLN A 295 4.33 10.36 -12.98
N LEU A 296 4.08 10.81 -14.22
CA LEU A 296 3.44 12.11 -14.49
C LEU A 296 2.03 12.19 -13.89
N LEU A 297 1.25 11.11 -14.00
CA LEU A 297 -0.10 11.04 -13.42
C LEU A 297 -0.06 11.25 -11.91
N VAL A 298 0.71 10.45 -11.18
CA VAL A 298 0.73 10.54 -9.71
C VAL A 298 1.36 11.84 -9.20
N LEU A 299 2.37 12.38 -9.90
CA LEU A 299 2.96 13.67 -9.58
C LEU A 299 1.92 14.79 -9.67
N HIS A 300 1.14 14.80 -10.76
CA HIS A 300 0.04 15.75 -10.92
C HIS A 300 -0.99 15.62 -9.79
N LEU A 301 -1.43 14.39 -9.50
CA LEU A 301 -2.39 14.13 -8.41
C LEU A 301 -1.82 14.49 -7.03
N GLY A 302 -0.52 14.34 -6.81
CA GLY A 302 0.16 14.78 -5.60
C GLY A 302 0.04 16.28 -5.41
N ARG A 303 0.33 17.07 -6.45
CA ARG A 303 0.15 18.53 -6.43
C ARG A 303 -1.31 18.94 -6.21
N MET A 304 -2.27 18.24 -6.84
CA MET A 304 -3.70 18.48 -6.59
C MET A 304 -4.09 18.18 -5.15
N LYS A 305 -3.53 17.13 -4.56
CA LYS A 305 -3.80 16.75 -3.17
C LYS A 305 -3.25 17.79 -2.19
N ASP A 306 -2.04 18.32 -2.44
CA ASP A 306 -1.45 19.42 -1.66
C ASP A 306 -2.29 20.71 -1.77
N ALA A 307 -2.88 20.96 -2.93
CA ALA A 307 -3.79 22.10 -3.15
C ALA A 307 -5.22 21.87 -2.61
N GLY A 308 -5.55 20.68 -2.07
CA GLY A 308 -6.89 20.35 -1.58
C GLY A 308 -7.96 20.20 -2.68
N THR A 309 -7.55 19.97 -3.93
CA THR A 309 -8.45 19.88 -5.10
C THR A 309 -8.62 18.46 -5.64
N LEU A 310 -7.97 17.47 -5.02
CA LEU A 310 -8.01 16.08 -5.47
C LEU A 310 -9.35 15.42 -5.16
N HIS A 311 -10.01 14.88 -6.19
CA HIS A 311 -11.23 14.10 -6.05
C HIS A 311 -10.95 12.61 -5.92
N HIS A 312 -11.75 11.87 -5.14
CA HIS A 312 -11.54 10.43 -4.88
C HIS A 312 -11.56 9.56 -6.15
N ALA A 313 -12.34 9.93 -7.17
CA ALA A 313 -12.38 9.21 -8.44
C ALA A 313 -11.07 9.36 -9.24
N GLN A 314 -10.35 10.47 -9.09
CA GLN A 314 -9.03 10.65 -9.70
C GLN A 314 -7.99 9.73 -9.06
N VAL A 315 -8.09 9.50 -7.74
CA VAL A 315 -7.28 8.48 -7.04
C VAL A 315 -7.61 7.08 -7.55
N SER A 316 -8.90 6.81 -7.82
CA SER A 316 -9.33 5.53 -8.41
C SER A 316 -8.73 5.31 -9.80
N ILE A 317 -8.67 6.33 -10.65
CA ILE A 317 -7.98 6.27 -11.96
C ILE A 317 -6.51 5.91 -11.77
N ALA A 318 -5.81 6.60 -10.88
CA ALA A 318 -4.38 6.38 -10.66
C ALA A 318 -4.08 4.98 -10.11
N LYS A 319 -4.83 4.52 -9.08
CA LYS A 319 -4.66 3.18 -8.52
C LYS A 319 -4.91 2.12 -9.58
N TRP A 320 -6.01 2.18 -10.30
CA TRP A 320 -6.32 1.24 -11.37
C TRP A 320 -5.26 1.24 -12.47
N ASN A 321 -4.92 2.44 -13.02
CA ASN A 321 -3.96 2.56 -14.12
C ASN A 321 -2.57 2.01 -13.74
N ASN A 322 -2.04 2.46 -12.59
CA ASN A 322 -0.66 2.18 -12.23
C ASN A 322 -0.46 0.74 -11.75
N VAL A 323 -1.45 0.17 -11.03
CA VAL A 323 -1.37 -1.24 -10.61
C VAL A 323 -1.51 -2.18 -11.80
N ARG A 324 -2.40 -1.90 -12.75
CA ARG A 324 -2.52 -2.68 -14.00
C ARG A 324 -1.21 -2.59 -14.80
N MET A 325 -0.69 -1.39 -14.99
CA MET A 325 0.59 -1.16 -15.66
C MET A 325 1.73 -1.95 -15.01
N ALA A 326 1.84 -1.92 -13.69
CA ALA A 326 2.89 -2.64 -12.97
C ALA A 326 2.76 -4.17 -13.11
N LEU A 327 1.53 -4.69 -13.05
CA LEU A 327 1.25 -6.11 -13.23
C LEU A 327 1.60 -6.57 -14.65
N ASP A 328 1.25 -5.79 -15.68
CA ASP A 328 1.56 -6.09 -17.07
C ASP A 328 3.08 -6.05 -17.31
N ILE A 329 3.79 -5.04 -16.76
CA ILE A 329 5.26 -4.95 -16.83
C ILE A 329 5.91 -6.15 -16.11
N SER A 330 5.45 -6.54 -14.93
CA SER A 330 6.04 -7.66 -14.19
C SER A 330 5.87 -8.99 -14.92
N ARG A 331 4.73 -9.23 -15.55
CA ARG A 331 4.46 -10.43 -16.36
C ARG A 331 5.34 -10.46 -17.62
N ASP A 332 5.47 -9.33 -18.29
CA ASP A 332 6.33 -9.17 -19.44
C ASP A 332 7.81 -9.35 -19.10
N ALA A 333 8.26 -8.74 -18.01
CA ALA A 333 9.63 -8.90 -17.52
C ALA A 333 9.94 -10.35 -17.16
N ARG A 334 9.04 -11.03 -16.41
CA ARG A 334 9.15 -12.45 -16.10
C ARG A 334 9.31 -13.31 -17.36
N ASP A 335 8.53 -13.02 -18.41
CA ASP A 335 8.61 -13.74 -19.69
C ASP A 335 9.96 -13.51 -20.40
N MET A 336 10.44 -12.26 -20.45
CA MET A 336 11.73 -11.89 -21.05
C MET A 336 12.95 -12.46 -20.31
N LEU A 337 12.83 -12.71 -19.00
CA LEU A 337 13.85 -13.42 -18.21
C LEU A 337 13.94 -14.92 -18.56
N GLY A 338 12.91 -15.49 -19.21
CA GLY A 338 12.86 -16.90 -19.56
C GLY A 338 12.76 -17.81 -18.32
N ALA A 339 13.51 -18.91 -18.32
CA ALA A 339 13.46 -19.89 -17.23
C ALA A 339 13.84 -19.31 -15.86
N VAL A 340 14.83 -18.42 -15.78
CA VAL A 340 15.24 -17.80 -14.51
C VAL A 340 14.17 -16.88 -13.93
N GLY A 341 13.26 -16.37 -14.76
CA GLY A 341 12.17 -15.50 -14.33
C GLY A 341 11.12 -16.14 -13.42
N VAL A 342 11.20 -17.46 -13.15
CA VAL A 342 10.33 -18.16 -12.18
C VAL A 342 11.07 -18.54 -10.89
N SER A 343 12.35 -18.13 -10.75
CA SER A 343 13.17 -18.40 -9.56
C SER A 343 13.09 -17.21 -8.59
N SER A 344 13.11 -17.50 -7.29
CA SER A 344 13.15 -16.49 -6.21
C SER A 344 14.47 -15.69 -6.18
N ASP A 345 15.49 -16.11 -6.91
CA ASP A 345 16.72 -15.33 -7.12
C ASP A 345 16.46 -13.99 -7.87
N HIS A 346 15.30 -13.87 -8.50
CA HIS A 346 14.88 -12.71 -9.28
C HIS A 346 13.70 -11.98 -8.61
N CYS A 347 13.78 -10.65 -8.55
CA CYS A 347 12.75 -9.84 -7.89
C CYS A 347 11.43 -9.84 -8.68
N THR A 348 11.48 -10.02 -9.99
CA THR A 348 10.33 -9.91 -10.90
C THR A 348 9.20 -10.87 -10.55
N ILE A 349 9.49 -12.16 -10.26
CA ILE A 349 8.44 -13.13 -9.89
C ILE A 349 7.77 -12.76 -8.57
N ARG A 350 8.52 -12.27 -7.58
CA ARG A 350 7.99 -11.82 -6.29
C ARG A 350 7.08 -10.62 -6.49
N HIS A 351 7.50 -9.61 -7.24
CA HIS A 351 6.65 -8.45 -7.55
C HIS A 351 5.40 -8.86 -8.33
N MET A 352 5.53 -9.74 -9.33
CA MET A 352 4.39 -10.26 -10.09
C MET A 352 3.35 -10.92 -9.17
N LEU A 353 3.78 -11.80 -8.29
CA LEU A 353 2.88 -12.48 -7.33
C LEU A 353 2.25 -11.47 -6.35
N ASN A 354 3.03 -10.51 -5.83
CA ASN A 354 2.54 -9.49 -4.92
C ASN A 354 1.50 -8.57 -5.60
N LEU A 355 1.70 -8.21 -6.85
CA LEU A 355 0.80 -7.33 -7.61
C LEU A 355 -0.58 -7.96 -7.87
N GLU A 356 -0.71 -9.30 -7.85
CA GLU A 356 -2.03 -9.97 -7.90
C GLU A 356 -2.88 -9.62 -6.66
N THR A 357 -2.27 -9.43 -5.50
CA THR A 357 -2.99 -8.88 -4.34
C THR A 357 -3.24 -7.39 -4.48
N VAL A 358 -2.26 -6.61 -4.97
CA VAL A 358 -2.39 -5.16 -5.11
C VAL A 358 -3.54 -4.78 -6.06
N VAL A 359 -3.78 -5.55 -7.13
CA VAL A 359 -4.90 -5.33 -8.04
C VAL A 359 -6.24 -5.64 -7.37
N THR A 360 -6.23 -6.45 -6.31
CA THR A 360 -7.44 -6.97 -5.65
C THR A 360 -7.85 -6.13 -4.43
N TYR A 361 -6.90 -5.81 -3.53
CA TYR A 361 -7.20 -5.16 -2.26
C TYR A 361 -7.45 -3.64 -2.42
N GLU A 362 -8.04 -3.04 -1.38
CA GLU A 362 -8.40 -1.62 -1.31
C GLU A 362 -9.21 -1.11 -2.51
N GLY A 363 -10.07 -1.95 -3.00
CA GLY A 363 -10.84 -1.77 -4.22
C GLY A 363 -10.21 -2.50 -5.39
N THR A 364 -10.97 -3.46 -5.93
CA THR A 364 -10.58 -4.16 -7.16
C THR A 364 -10.57 -3.18 -8.34
N GLU A 365 -9.89 -3.57 -9.42
CA GLU A 365 -9.94 -2.82 -10.68
C GLU A 365 -11.38 -2.53 -11.13
N THR A 366 -12.29 -3.50 -10.98
CA THR A 366 -13.72 -3.34 -11.29
C THR A 366 -14.36 -2.27 -10.43
N VAL A 367 -14.14 -2.27 -9.11
CA VAL A 367 -14.68 -1.24 -8.21
C VAL A 367 -14.19 0.16 -8.60
N HIS A 368 -12.90 0.32 -8.94
CA HIS A 368 -12.38 1.61 -9.38
C HIS A 368 -13.01 2.07 -10.69
N LYS A 369 -13.21 1.18 -11.66
CA LYS A 369 -13.92 1.48 -12.91
C LYS A 369 -15.36 1.93 -12.65
N LEU A 370 -16.07 1.27 -11.74
CA LEU A 370 -17.43 1.64 -11.37
C LEU A 370 -17.50 2.99 -10.65
N VAL A 371 -16.54 3.28 -9.75
CA VAL A 371 -16.43 4.61 -9.10
C VAL A 371 -16.26 5.71 -10.15
N VAL A 372 -15.34 5.53 -11.10
CA VAL A 372 -15.13 6.50 -12.18
C VAL A 372 -16.34 6.61 -13.09
N GLY A 373 -16.94 5.47 -13.47
CA GLY A 373 -18.15 5.42 -14.31
C GLY A 373 -19.32 6.18 -13.70
N ARG A 374 -19.52 6.04 -12.37
CA ARG A 374 -20.54 6.81 -11.63
C ARG A 374 -20.31 8.32 -11.73
N GLU A 375 -19.08 8.78 -11.54
CA GLU A 375 -18.77 10.22 -11.63
C GLU A 375 -18.96 10.77 -13.05
N LEU A 376 -18.67 9.96 -14.07
CA LEU A 376 -18.85 10.36 -15.48
C LEU A 376 -20.33 10.39 -15.89
N THR A 377 -21.16 9.49 -15.37
CA THR A 377 -22.54 9.33 -15.82
C THR A 377 -23.58 9.93 -14.88
N GLY A 378 -23.21 10.17 -13.61
CA GLY A 378 -24.16 10.51 -12.55
C GLY A 378 -25.06 9.36 -12.09
N LEU A 379 -24.84 8.12 -12.60
CA LEU A 379 -25.66 6.95 -12.32
C LEU A 379 -24.89 5.94 -11.46
N ASN A 380 -25.54 5.43 -10.41
CA ASN A 380 -24.99 4.35 -9.59
C ASN A 380 -25.12 3.01 -10.31
N ALA A 381 -24.07 2.20 -10.29
CA ALA A 381 -24.02 0.91 -10.96
C ALA A 381 -24.26 -0.28 -9.99
N PHE A 382 -24.38 0.00 -8.69
CA PHE A 382 -24.65 -1.01 -7.64
C PHE A 382 -25.31 -0.37 -6.41
#